data_21d3ce2708e173e9249f5a206f7e9e5f
#
_entry.id   21d3ce2708e173e9249f5a206f7e9e5f
#
_cell.length_a   1.000
_cell.length_b   1.000
_cell.length_c   1.000
_cell.angle_alpha   90.00
_cell.angle_beta   90.00
_cell.angle_gamma   90.00
#
_symmetry.space_group_name_H-M   'P 1'
#
loop_
_entity.id
_entity.type
_entity.pdbx_description
1 polymer ?
#
loop_
_entity_poly.entity_id
_entity_poly.type
_entity_poly.pdbx_seq_one_letter_code
_entity_poly.pdbx_strand_id
1 'polypeptide(L)'
;MKRILDILKSFFTLVEIGVLLMILANIWVYALTNGRTYTRISKIPPRETALVLGTSPKMKSGVSNPYFTSRMDATALLYHHGKIKKIIVSGEKSPGYDEPFAMKNYLVYQEGVPESIIVEDPKGFKTQSSISNCKNIYQQNDVIIVSQGFH
;
A
#
# COMPACT_ATOMS: atom_id res chain seq x y z
N MET A 1 -16.54 -12.17 -49.70
CA MET A 1 -15.37 -11.31 -49.52
C MET A 1 -15.70 -9.99 -48.79
N LYS A 2 -16.69 -9.19 -49.24
CA LYS A 2 -17.10 -7.93 -48.56
C LYS A 2 -17.47 -8.12 -47.08
N ARG A 3 -18.33 -9.09 -46.74
CA ARG A 3 -18.74 -9.37 -45.33
C ARG A 3 -17.57 -9.69 -44.40
N ILE A 4 -16.55 -10.41 -44.86
CA ILE A 4 -15.38 -10.75 -44.07
C ILE A 4 -14.55 -9.49 -43.78
N LEU A 5 -14.39 -8.63 -44.79
CA LEU A 5 -13.72 -7.35 -44.62
C LEU A 5 -14.44 -6.43 -43.62
N ASP A 6 -15.77 -6.40 -43.63
CA ASP A 6 -16.57 -5.59 -42.73
C ASP A 6 -16.46 -6.10 -41.29
N ILE A 7 -16.45 -7.42 -41.07
CA ILE A 7 -16.23 -8.05 -39.76
C ILE A 7 -14.83 -7.73 -39.25
N LEU A 8 -13.80 -7.84 -40.10
CA LEU A 8 -12.43 -7.50 -39.73
C LEU A 8 -12.30 -6.01 -39.33
N LYS A 9 -12.89 -5.09 -40.10
CA LYS A 9 -12.89 -3.67 -39.77
C LYS A 9 -13.56 -3.42 -38.41
N SER A 10 -14.74 -3.99 -38.19
CA SER A 10 -15.43 -3.85 -36.89
C SER A 10 -14.61 -4.39 -35.74
N PHE A 11 -13.92 -5.51 -35.91
CA PHE A 11 -13.03 -6.07 -34.92
C PHE A 11 -11.86 -5.13 -34.59
N PHE A 12 -11.19 -4.61 -35.65
CA PHE A 12 -10.09 -3.63 -35.42
C PHE A 12 -10.56 -2.36 -34.73
N THR A 13 -11.72 -1.83 -35.13
CA THR A 13 -12.31 -0.66 -34.48
C THR A 13 -12.59 -0.92 -32.99
N LEU A 14 -13.11 -2.10 -32.63
CA LEU A 14 -13.32 -2.48 -31.22
C LEU A 14 -12.01 -2.56 -30.44
N VAL A 15 -10.96 -3.11 -31.05
CA VAL A 15 -9.62 -3.16 -30.45
C VAL A 15 -9.07 -1.74 -30.24
N GLU A 16 -9.18 -0.87 -31.22
CA GLU A 16 -8.75 0.54 -31.12
C GLU A 16 -9.48 1.29 -29.98
N ILE A 17 -10.79 1.11 -29.89
CA ILE A 17 -11.60 1.67 -28.80
C ILE A 17 -11.13 1.12 -27.45
N GLY A 18 -10.88 -0.18 -27.35
CA GLY A 18 -10.37 -0.81 -26.12
C GLY A 18 -9.01 -0.24 -25.68
N VAL A 19 -8.09 -0.09 -26.63
CA VAL A 19 -6.78 0.53 -26.37
C VAL A 19 -6.93 1.99 -25.94
N LEU A 20 -7.79 2.74 -26.62
CA LEU A 20 -8.04 4.16 -26.25
C LEU A 20 -8.60 4.28 -24.82
N LEU A 21 -9.58 3.45 -24.47
CA LEU A 21 -10.14 3.43 -23.11
C LEU A 21 -9.09 3.07 -22.05
N MET A 22 -8.20 2.12 -22.35
CA MET A 22 -7.09 1.75 -21.48
C MET A 22 -6.14 2.93 -21.28
N ILE A 23 -5.78 3.65 -22.34
CA ILE A 23 -4.92 4.84 -22.27
C ILE A 23 -5.60 5.93 -21.42
N LEU A 24 -6.87 6.22 -21.67
CA LEU A 24 -7.62 7.22 -20.93
C LEU A 24 -7.73 6.87 -19.43
N ALA A 25 -7.96 5.58 -19.11
CA ALA A 25 -7.99 5.12 -17.73
C ALA A 25 -6.63 5.31 -17.03
N ASN A 26 -5.52 5.01 -17.72
CA ASN A 26 -4.17 5.23 -17.19
C ASN A 26 -3.87 6.71 -16.96
N ILE A 27 -4.23 7.59 -17.92
CA ILE A 27 -4.09 9.05 -17.77
C ILE A 27 -4.91 9.54 -16.58
N TRP A 28 -6.13 9.05 -16.43
CA TRP A 28 -7.02 9.39 -15.30
C TRP A 28 -6.39 9.01 -13.96
N VAL A 29 -5.93 7.78 -13.81
CA VAL A 29 -5.25 7.31 -12.58
C VAL A 29 -4.01 8.15 -12.31
N TYR A 30 -3.18 8.39 -13.33
CA TYR A 30 -1.99 9.22 -13.19
C TYR A 30 -2.34 10.65 -12.74
N ALA A 31 -3.34 11.27 -13.32
CA ALA A 31 -3.78 12.62 -12.95
C ALA A 31 -4.28 12.70 -11.50
N LEU A 32 -4.97 11.65 -11.01
CA LEU A 32 -5.45 11.58 -9.63
C LEU A 32 -4.35 11.30 -8.60
N THR A 33 -3.28 10.60 -8.99
CA THR A 33 -2.21 10.17 -8.08
C THR A 33 -0.96 11.02 -8.16
N ASN A 34 -0.82 11.83 -9.21
CA ASN A 34 0.33 12.70 -9.41
C ASN A 34 0.49 13.68 -8.24
N GLY A 35 1.72 13.77 -7.73
CA GLY A 35 2.03 14.61 -6.56
C GLY A 35 1.62 14.03 -5.20
N ARG A 36 1.08 12.80 -5.16
CA ARG A 36 0.72 12.10 -3.91
C ARG A 36 1.69 10.99 -3.54
N THR A 37 2.73 10.77 -4.33
CA THR A 37 3.79 9.79 -4.05
C THR A 37 5.06 10.51 -3.64
N TYR A 38 5.63 10.13 -2.52
CA TYR A 38 6.76 10.79 -1.90
C TYR A 38 7.89 9.80 -1.61
N THR A 39 9.11 10.21 -1.90
CA THR A 39 10.35 9.47 -1.57
C THR A 39 11.22 10.20 -0.55
N ARG A 40 10.85 11.44 -0.19
CA ARG A 40 11.58 12.27 0.78
C ARG A 40 10.65 12.69 1.90
N ILE A 41 11.00 12.42 3.14
CA ILE A 41 10.22 12.73 4.33
C ILE A 41 9.88 14.22 4.43
N SER A 42 10.82 15.10 4.08
CA SER A 42 10.61 16.56 4.14
C SER A 42 9.44 17.05 3.29
N LYS A 43 9.13 16.33 2.20
CA LYS A 43 8.03 16.66 1.27
C LYS A 43 6.69 16.04 1.65
N ILE A 44 6.68 15.10 2.59
CA ILE A 44 5.44 14.42 3.00
C ILE A 44 4.62 15.37 3.87
N PRO A 45 3.37 15.71 3.49
CA PRO A 45 2.48 16.47 4.35
C PRO A 45 2.13 15.62 5.60
N PRO A 46 2.10 16.22 6.81
CA PRO A 46 1.72 15.47 8.01
C PRO A 46 0.27 14.99 7.93
N ARG A 47 0.03 13.81 8.50
CA ARG A 47 -1.30 13.19 8.66
C ARG A 47 -1.41 12.60 10.07
N GLU A 48 -2.63 12.41 10.54
CA GLU A 48 -2.87 11.78 11.83
C GLU A 48 -2.35 10.34 11.86
N THR A 49 -2.61 9.58 10.80
CA THR A 49 -2.40 8.13 10.77
C THR A 49 -1.57 7.69 9.57
N ALA A 50 -0.68 6.72 9.79
CA ALA A 50 -0.08 5.92 8.73
C ALA A 50 -0.75 4.54 8.65
N LEU A 51 -1.06 4.09 7.42
CA LEU A 51 -1.42 2.72 7.10
C LEU A 51 -0.19 2.02 6.52
N VAL A 52 0.33 1.04 7.24
CA VAL A 52 1.50 0.26 6.84
C VAL A 52 1.05 -1.07 6.29
N LEU A 53 1.29 -1.29 5.00
CA LEU A 53 0.88 -2.54 4.34
C LEU A 53 1.78 -3.70 4.76
N GLY A 54 1.21 -4.89 4.95
CA GLY A 54 1.90 -6.09 5.36
C GLY A 54 2.92 -6.59 4.32
N THR A 55 3.94 -7.23 4.83
CA THR A 55 4.89 -8.03 4.07
C THR A 55 5.60 -8.99 5.02
N SER A 56 5.95 -10.16 4.52
CA SER A 56 6.60 -11.19 5.35
C SER A 56 7.91 -10.69 5.97
N PRO A 57 8.13 -10.89 7.28
CA PRO A 57 9.39 -10.52 7.92
C PRO A 57 10.58 -11.35 7.45
N LYS A 58 10.33 -12.54 6.87
CA LYS A 58 11.35 -13.44 6.34
C LYS A 58 11.08 -13.80 4.88
N MET A 59 12.13 -13.95 4.11
CA MET A 59 12.07 -14.53 2.78
C MET A 59 11.85 -16.05 2.86
N LYS A 60 11.47 -16.70 1.74
CA LYS A 60 11.34 -18.18 1.65
C LYS A 60 12.63 -18.91 2.05
N SER A 61 13.78 -18.29 1.90
CA SER A 61 15.08 -18.80 2.33
C SER A 61 15.32 -18.75 3.85
N GLY A 62 14.38 -18.16 4.63
CA GLY A 62 14.53 -17.94 6.06
C GLY A 62 15.31 -16.69 6.46
N VAL A 63 15.94 -16.03 5.50
CA VAL A 63 16.69 -14.78 5.71
C VAL A 63 15.72 -13.61 5.94
N SER A 64 16.17 -12.59 6.68
CA SER A 64 15.40 -11.35 6.88
C SER A 64 14.99 -10.73 5.56
N ASN A 65 13.74 -10.28 5.47
CA ASN A 65 13.23 -9.64 4.26
C ASN A 65 13.57 -8.14 4.26
N PRO A 66 14.44 -7.66 3.36
CA PRO A 66 14.82 -6.25 3.32
C PRO A 66 13.64 -5.31 3.01
N TYR A 67 12.59 -5.81 2.36
CA TYR A 67 11.38 -5.01 2.14
C TYR A 67 10.58 -4.80 3.43
N PHE A 68 10.61 -5.77 4.33
CA PHE A 68 10.02 -5.63 5.66
C PHE A 68 10.75 -4.57 6.46
N THR A 69 12.07 -4.71 6.63
CA THR A 69 12.88 -3.76 7.41
C THR A 69 12.76 -2.34 6.85
N SER A 70 12.97 -2.15 5.54
CA SER A 70 12.85 -0.82 4.92
C SER A 70 11.49 -0.17 5.09
N ARG A 71 10.40 -0.96 5.14
CA ARG A 71 9.04 -0.44 5.37
C ARG A 71 8.85 -0.01 6.82
N MET A 72 9.38 -0.79 7.76
CA MET A 72 9.34 -0.45 9.19
C MET A 72 10.18 0.78 9.48
N ASP A 73 11.42 0.84 8.97
CA ASP A 73 12.31 1.98 9.11
C ASP A 73 11.67 3.27 8.57
N ALA A 74 11.05 3.20 7.38
CA ALA A 74 10.34 4.34 6.79
C ALA A 74 9.15 4.79 7.67
N THR A 75 8.45 3.85 8.30
CA THR A 75 7.33 4.14 9.20
C THR A 75 7.82 4.83 10.47
N ALA A 76 8.88 4.31 11.07
CA ALA A 76 9.50 4.91 12.25
C ALA A 76 10.03 6.32 11.98
N LEU A 77 10.68 6.52 10.81
CA LEU A 77 11.13 7.84 10.39
C LEU A 77 9.96 8.85 10.27
N LEU A 78 8.81 8.44 9.74
CA LEU A 78 7.61 9.29 9.70
C LEU A 78 7.17 9.70 11.10
N TYR A 79 7.17 8.78 12.04
CA TYR A 79 6.82 9.05 13.44
C TYR A 79 7.83 10.00 14.09
N HIS A 80 9.13 9.70 14.04
CA HIS A 80 10.18 10.52 14.66
C HIS A 80 10.28 11.93 14.08
N HIS A 81 9.88 12.13 12.81
CA HIS A 81 9.76 13.46 12.19
C HIS A 81 8.41 14.15 12.44
N GLY A 82 7.56 13.61 13.30
CA GLY A 82 6.25 14.20 13.63
C GLY A 82 5.26 14.24 12.45
N LYS A 83 5.46 13.38 11.44
CA LYS A 83 4.57 13.31 10.26
C LYS A 83 3.30 12.53 10.55
N ILE A 84 3.31 11.65 11.55
CA ILE A 84 2.19 10.81 11.98
C ILE A 84 2.14 10.73 13.52
N LYS A 85 0.94 10.43 14.05
CA LYS A 85 0.72 10.22 15.50
C LYS A 85 0.17 8.83 15.81
N LYS A 86 -0.37 8.14 14.81
CA LYS A 86 -0.96 6.79 14.90
C LYS A 86 -0.47 5.92 13.76
N ILE A 87 -0.30 4.64 14.03
CA ILE A 87 0.15 3.66 13.04
C ILE A 87 -0.83 2.50 13.02
N ILE A 88 -1.33 2.14 11.83
CA ILE A 88 -2.10 0.92 11.61
C ILE A 88 -1.20 -0.02 10.82
N VAL A 89 -0.78 -1.13 11.43
CA VAL A 89 -0.03 -2.19 10.77
C VAL A 89 -1.02 -3.24 10.28
N SER A 90 -1.16 -3.36 8.95
CA SER A 90 -2.18 -4.18 8.33
C SER A 90 -1.55 -5.30 7.51
N GLY A 91 -1.88 -6.53 7.81
CA GLY A 91 -1.30 -7.71 7.17
C GLY A 91 -2.10 -8.99 7.42
N GLU A 92 -1.54 -10.11 6.97
CA GLU A 92 -2.15 -11.41 7.16
C GLU A 92 -1.84 -11.98 8.55
N LYS A 93 -2.89 -12.55 9.15
CA LYS A 93 -2.76 -13.39 10.36
C LYS A 93 -3.40 -14.76 10.11
N SER A 94 -2.60 -15.79 10.27
CA SER A 94 -3.02 -17.19 10.16
C SER A 94 -2.26 -18.05 11.19
N PRO A 95 -2.63 -19.31 11.44
CA PRO A 95 -1.92 -20.16 12.38
C PRO A 95 -0.42 -20.25 12.07
N GLY A 96 0.42 -19.82 13.02
CA GLY A 96 1.87 -19.79 12.86
C GLY A 96 2.43 -18.62 12.03
N TYR A 97 1.58 -17.69 11.58
CA TYR A 97 1.98 -16.53 10.79
C TYR A 97 1.19 -15.27 11.18
N ASP A 98 1.87 -14.22 11.62
CA ASP A 98 1.24 -12.98 12.10
C ASP A 98 2.09 -11.77 11.68
N GLU A 99 1.76 -11.20 10.51
CA GLU A 99 2.48 -10.01 10.00
C GLU A 99 2.28 -8.78 10.89
N PRO A 100 1.04 -8.40 11.28
CA PRO A 100 0.82 -7.24 12.14
C PRO A 100 1.60 -7.30 13.44
N PHE A 101 1.63 -8.46 14.09
CA PHE A 101 2.39 -8.66 15.31
C PHE A 101 3.90 -8.49 15.09
N ALA A 102 4.43 -9.07 14.01
CA ALA A 102 5.85 -8.92 13.66
C ALA A 102 6.22 -7.46 13.36
N MET A 103 5.36 -6.74 12.63
CA MET A 103 5.52 -5.32 12.31
C MET A 103 5.51 -4.45 13.57
N LYS A 104 4.53 -4.67 14.46
CA LYS A 104 4.43 -3.98 15.74
C LYS A 104 5.67 -4.22 16.60
N ASN A 105 6.10 -5.47 16.75
CA ASN A 105 7.29 -5.80 17.52
C ASN A 105 8.54 -5.11 16.98
N TYR A 106 8.72 -5.08 15.68
CA TYR A 106 9.86 -4.39 15.08
C TYR A 106 9.82 -2.89 15.41
N LEU A 107 8.68 -2.23 15.20
CA LEU A 107 8.52 -0.81 15.47
C LEU A 107 8.76 -0.46 16.94
N VAL A 108 8.28 -1.32 17.86
CA VAL A 108 8.46 -1.07 19.31
C VAL A 108 9.90 -1.34 19.74
N TYR A 109 10.43 -2.52 19.45
CA TYR A 109 11.70 -2.97 20.05
C TYR A 109 12.94 -2.55 19.27
N GLN A 110 12.84 -2.35 17.96
CA GLN A 110 14.00 -1.92 17.15
C GLN A 110 13.98 -0.40 16.91
N GLU A 111 12.80 0.18 16.72
CA GLU A 111 12.67 1.59 16.32
C GLU A 111 12.23 2.52 17.47
N GLY A 112 11.89 1.98 18.64
CA GLY A 112 11.51 2.77 19.81
C GLY A 112 10.17 3.50 19.67
N VAL A 113 9.28 3.02 18.80
CA VAL A 113 7.95 3.60 18.64
C VAL A 113 7.05 3.14 19.78
N PRO A 114 6.33 4.03 20.47
CA PRO A 114 5.44 3.65 21.56
C PRO A 114 4.36 2.66 21.13
N GLU A 115 4.19 1.58 21.86
CA GLU A 115 3.18 0.55 21.55
C GLU A 115 1.76 1.12 21.53
N SER A 116 1.47 2.10 22.38
CA SER A 116 0.15 2.72 22.53
C SER A 116 -0.40 3.40 21.27
N ILE A 117 0.48 3.75 20.31
CA ILE A 117 0.08 4.39 19.05
C ILE A 117 -0.06 3.40 17.88
N ILE A 118 0.26 2.13 18.10
CA ILE A 118 0.25 1.10 17.07
C ILE A 118 -1.00 0.24 17.21
N VAL A 119 -1.77 0.16 16.12
CA VAL A 119 -2.98 -0.67 16.02
C VAL A 119 -2.74 -1.77 15.00
N GLU A 120 -3.04 -3.00 15.36
CA GLU A 120 -2.93 -4.17 14.50
C GLU A 120 -4.22 -4.39 13.69
N ASP A 121 -4.10 -4.57 12.39
CA ASP A 121 -5.17 -5.04 11.50
C ASP A 121 -4.84 -6.43 10.96
N PRO A 122 -5.32 -7.49 11.61
CA PRO A 122 -5.01 -8.88 11.24
C PRO A 122 -5.83 -9.38 10.04
N LYS A 123 -6.65 -8.53 9.43
CA LYS A 123 -7.51 -8.87 8.28
C LYS A 123 -7.07 -8.20 6.97
N GLY A 124 -5.86 -7.70 6.96
CA GLY A 124 -5.25 -7.02 5.79
C GLY A 124 -4.63 -7.98 4.77
N PHE A 125 -5.35 -9.01 4.34
CA PHE A 125 -4.84 -10.04 3.39
C PHE A 125 -4.47 -9.50 2.01
N LYS A 126 -5.00 -8.35 1.64
CA LYS A 126 -4.77 -7.67 0.35
C LYS A 126 -4.78 -6.17 0.59
N THR A 127 -4.09 -5.42 -0.27
CA THR A 127 -4.08 -3.95 -0.23
C THR A 127 -5.49 -3.36 -0.15
N GLN A 128 -6.43 -3.89 -0.95
CA GLN A 128 -7.83 -3.44 -0.92
C GLN A 128 -8.49 -3.68 0.44
N SER A 129 -8.24 -4.84 1.09
CA SER A 129 -8.75 -5.14 2.43
C SER A 129 -8.18 -4.17 3.45
N SER A 130 -6.86 -3.93 3.42
CA SER A 130 -6.18 -2.99 4.32
C SER A 130 -6.78 -1.58 4.22
N ILE A 131 -7.00 -1.08 2.99
CA ILE A 131 -7.61 0.23 2.77
C ILE A 131 -9.07 0.25 3.24
N SER A 132 -9.84 -0.79 2.93
CA SER A 132 -11.24 -0.92 3.37
C SER A 132 -11.35 -0.97 4.89
N ASN A 133 -10.51 -1.75 5.56
CA ASN A 133 -10.47 -1.84 7.02
C ASN A 133 -10.06 -0.51 7.65
N CYS A 134 -9.03 0.14 7.09
CA CYS A 134 -8.57 1.45 7.53
C CYS A 134 -9.73 2.46 7.54
N LYS A 135 -10.51 2.51 6.47
CA LYS A 135 -11.67 3.40 6.35
C LYS A 135 -12.85 2.96 7.23
N ASN A 136 -13.29 1.71 7.13
CA ASN A 136 -14.58 1.27 7.67
C ASN A 136 -14.51 0.78 9.11
N ILE A 137 -13.38 0.19 9.52
CA ILE A 137 -13.19 -0.33 10.88
C ILE A 137 -12.48 0.70 11.76
N TYR A 138 -11.36 1.26 11.25
CA TYR A 138 -10.55 2.20 12.01
C TYR A 138 -10.93 3.67 11.78
N GLN A 139 -11.89 3.94 10.89
CA GLN A 139 -12.47 5.26 10.60
C GLN A 139 -11.41 6.31 10.19
N GLN A 140 -10.38 5.88 9.47
CA GLN A 140 -9.32 6.72 8.96
C GLN A 140 -9.49 6.94 7.46
N ASN A 141 -9.74 8.19 7.04
CA ASN A 141 -10.00 8.55 5.64
C ASN A 141 -8.84 9.31 4.98
N ASP A 142 -7.94 9.89 5.76
CA ASP A 142 -6.81 10.68 5.29
C ASP A 142 -5.53 10.16 5.97
N VAL A 143 -4.81 9.29 5.27
CA VAL A 143 -3.68 8.54 5.80
C VAL A 143 -2.45 8.62 4.89
N ILE A 144 -1.27 8.42 5.49
CA ILE A 144 -0.07 8.11 4.73
C ILE A 144 0.01 6.60 4.56
N ILE A 145 -0.01 6.12 3.32
CA ILE A 145 0.21 4.70 3.03
C ILE A 145 1.71 4.47 2.89
N VAL A 146 2.24 3.53 3.68
CA VAL A 146 3.65 3.14 3.62
C VAL A 146 3.79 1.83 2.88
N SER A 147 4.49 1.87 1.74
CA SER A 147 4.75 0.72 0.87
C SER A 147 5.98 0.97 0.01
N GLN A 148 6.38 -0.02 -0.82
CA GLN A 148 7.45 0.13 -1.80
C GLN A 148 6.91 0.69 -3.12
N GLY A 149 7.79 1.31 -3.93
CA GLY A 149 7.41 1.96 -5.19
C GLY A 149 6.94 1.01 -6.30
N PHE A 150 7.13 -0.30 -6.14
CA PHE A 150 6.65 -1.34 -7.07
C PHE A 150 5.36 -2.05 -6.59
N HIS A 151 4.78 -1.60 -5.52
CA HIS A 151 3.62 -2.25 -4.89
C HIS A 151 2.30 -1.78 -5.47
#